data_9a540995284391d964cf9ccbf8c6fd95
#
_entry.id   9a540995284391d964cf9ccbf8c6fd95
#
_cell.length_a   1.000
_cell.length_b   1.000
_cell.length_c   1.000
_cell.angle_alpha   90.00
_cell.angle_beta   90.00
_cell.angle_gamma   90.00
#
_symmetry.space_group_name_H-M   'P 1'
#
loop_
_entity.id
_entity.type
_entity.pdbx_description
1 polymer ?
#
loop_
_entity_poly.entity_id
_entity_poly.type
_entity_poly.pdbx_seq_one_letter_code
_entity_poly.pdbx_strand_id
1 'polypeptide(L)'
;EYFLYKFNISKKNQKRIKNIYYFYKDKITSKTFSESNLNRVFYYQGKKTVIDVINFKIFKSKKLDNRLIELSKSYYDKTVPAMPVKADTLMKKYKILEGKNLGDKLKMIEEEWVKNNFKISNQQVENIINN
;
A
#
# COMPACT_ATOMS: atom_id res chain seq x y z
N GLU A 1 16.42 -13.86 12.56
CA GLU A 1 16.65 -12.92 13.68
C GLU A 1 18.10 -12.92 14.18
N TYR A 2 18.74 -14.10 14.33
CA TYR A 2 20.13 -14.23 14.77
C TYR A 2 21.11 -13.43 13.88
N PHE A 3 20.95 -13.47 12.55
CA PHE A 3 21.76 -12.68 11.62
C PHE A 3 21.68 -11.18 11.88
N LEU A 4 20.48 -10.65 12.06
CA LEU A 4 20.25 -9.22 12.32
C LEU A 4 20.88 -8.77 13.64
N TYR A 5 20.85 -9.63 14.66
CA TYR A 5 21.49 -9.39 15.93
C TYR A 5 23.03 -9.41 15.82
N LYS A 6 23.58 -10.44 15.16
CA LYS A 6 25.03 -10.63 14.99
C LYS A 6 25.72 -9.45 14.31
N PHE A 7 25.05 -8.82 13.34
CA PHE A 7 25.57 -7.68 12.59
C PHE A 7 25.16 -6.31 13.18
N ASN A 8 24.58 -6.31 14.38
CA ASN A 8 24.18 -5.09 15.09
C ASN A 8 23.36 -4.11 14.23
N ILE A 9 22.43 -4.66 13.45
CA ILE A 9 21.59 -3.88 12.55
C ILE A 9 20.55 -3.10 13.37
N SER A 10 20.46 -1.80 13.13
CA SER A 10 19.49 -0.95 13.82
C SER A 10 18.04 -1.44 13.66
N LYS A 11 17.18 -1.24 14.66
CA LYS A 11 15.75 -1.62 14.62
C LYS A 11 15.04 -1.09 13.37
N LYS A 12 15.38 0.13 12.94
CA LYS A 12 14.85 0.75 11.72
C LYS A 12 15.21 -0.07 10.47
N ASN A 13 16.47 -0.45 10.33
CA ASN A 13 16.93 -1.25 9.21
C ASN A 13 16.43 -2.71 9.28
N GLN A 14 16.29 -3.28 10.48
CA GLN A 14 15.65 -4.57 10.66
C GLN A 14 14.21 -4.57 10.12
N LYS A 15 13.44 -3.52 10.42
CA LYS A 15 12.07 -3.37 9.90
C LYS A 15 12.05 -3.28 8.36
N ARG A 16 12.97 -2.52 7.76
CA ARG A 16 13.11 -2.44 6.29
C ARG A 16 13.40 -3.79 5.65
N ILE A 17 14.35 -4.53 6.21
CA ILE A 17 14.72 -5.88 5.74
C ILE A 17 13.52 -6.83 5.84
N LYS A 18 12.80 -6.81 6.96
CA LYS A 18 11.58 -7.63 7.15
C LYS A 18 10.50 -7.27 6.12
N ASN A 19 10.27 -5.99 5.86
CA ASN A 19 9.29 -5.55 4.86
C ASN A 19 9.65 -6.05 3.44
N ILE A 20 10.93 -5.97 3.05
CA ILE A 20 11.41 -6.51 1.79
C ILE A 20 11.19 -8.03 1.75
N TYR A 21 11.58 -8.74 2.82
CA TYR A 21 11.38 -10.18 2.91
C TYR A 21 9.91 -10.58 2.74
N TYR A 22 8.99 -9.94 3.46
CA TYR A 22 7.56 -10.24 3.34
C TYR A 22 6.98 -9.94 1.97
N PHE A 23 7.47 -8.91 1.29
CA PHE A 23 7.05 -8.61 -0.08
C PHE A 23 7.49 -9.71 -1.07
N TYR A 24 8.68 -10.27 -0.88
CA TYR A 24 9.27 -11.26 -1.80
C TYR A 24 9.07 -12.72 -1.39
N LYS A 25 8.48 -13.01 -0.23
CA LYS A 25 8.29 -14.39 0.25
C LYS A 25 7.35 -15.21 -0.63
N ASP A 26 6.39 -14.56 -1.26
CA ASP A 26 5.46 -15.20 -2.17
C ASP A 26 6.01 -15.17 -3.60
N LYS A 27 5.44 -16.03 -4.48
CA LYS A 27 5.84 -16.10 -5.87
C LYS A 27 5.66 -14.75 -6.56
N ILE A 28 6.73 -14.22 -7.14
CA ILE A 28 6.69 -13.00 -7.94
C ILE A 28 5.98 -13.29 -9.27
N THR A 29 4.93 -12.53 -9.55
CA THR A 29 4.16 -12.58 -10.79
C THR A 29 4.17 -11.22 -11.48
N SER A 30 3.61 -11.12 -12.69
CA SER A 30 3.43 -9.84 -13.37
C SER A 30 2.59 -8.83 -12.57
N LYS A 31 1.72 -9.31 -11.69
CA LYS A 31 0.87 -8.47 -10.83
C LYS A 31 1.59 -7.91 -9.59
N THR A 32 2.71 -8.51 -9.18
CA THR A 32 3.46 -8.09 -7.99
C THR A 32 3.93 -6.64 -8.08
N PHE A 33 4.37 -6.22 -9.26
CA PHE A 33 4.80 -4.84 -9.56
C PHE A 33 3.77 -4.05 -10.35
N SER A 34 2.49 -4.45 -10.31
CA SER A 34 1.41 -3.64 -10.85
C SER A 34 1.24 -2.34 -10.04
N GLU A 35 0.75 -1.29 -10.69
CA GLU A 35 0.49 -0.01 -10.03
C GLU A 35 -0.45 -0.18 -8.82
N SER A 36 -1.50 -0.99 -8.97
CA SER A 36 -2.45 -1.26 -7.88
C SER A 36 -1.78 -1.91 -6.67
N ASN A 37 -0.93 -2.92 -6.87
CA ASN A 37 -0.25 -3.57 -5.75
C ASN A 37 0.80 -2.67 -5.09
N LEU A 38 1.55 -1.91 -5.88
CA LEU A 38 2.54 -0.96 -5.34
C LEU A 38 1.87 0.20 -4.60
N ASN A 39 0.75 0.70 -5.08
CA ASN A 39 -0.05 1.71 -4.37
C ASN A 39 -0.60 1.18 -3.05
N ARG A 40 -0.99 -0.09 -2.99
CA ARG A 40 -1.37 -0.76 -1.75
C ARG A 40 -0.22 -0.79 -0.74
N VAL A 41 0.97 -1.21 -1.17
CA VAL A 41 2.17 -1.19 -0.32
C VAL A 41 2.51 0.24 0.12
N PHE A 42 2.43 1.20 -0.79
CA PHE A 42 2.66 2.62 -0.53
C PHE A 42 1.74 3.19 0.55
N TYR A 43 0.45 2.87 0.47
CA TYR A 43 -0.54 3.36 1.42
C TYR A 43 -0.41 2.70 2.80
N TYR A 44 -0.33 1.36 2.86
CA TYR A 44 -0.34 0.63 4.13
C TYR A 44 1.02 0.51 4.80
N GLN A 45 2.11 0.49 4.04
CA GLN A 45 3.46 0.27 4.56
C GLN A 45 4.39 1.48 4.39
N GLY A 46 3.96 2.48 3.64
CA GLY A 46 4.66 3.74 3.45
C GLY A 46 5.61 3.79 2.26
N LYS A 47 5.97 5.00 1.91
CA LYS A 47 6.85 5.36 0.78
C LYS A 47 8.16 4.56 0.78
N LYS A 48 8.81 4.48 1.93
CA LYS A 48 10.12 3.86 2.05
C LYS A 48 10.10 2.38 1.69
N THR A 49 9.05 1.66 2.08
CA THR A 49 8.88 0.24 1.76
C THR A 49 8.73 0.03 0.25
N VAL A 50 7.91 0.85 -0.43
CA VAL A 50 7.76 0.75 -1.89
C VAL A 50 9.09 0.99 -2.60
N ILE A 51 9.81 2.03 -2.22
CA ILE A 51 11.12 2.35 -2.81
C ILE A 51 12.11 1.21 -2.56
N ASP A 52 12.14 0.67 -1.34
CA ASP A 52 13.04 -0.44 -0.98
C ASP A 52 12.75 -1.69 -1.83
N VAL A 53 11.48 -2.08 -2.02
CA VAL A 53 11.16 -3.29 -2.81
C VAL A 53 11.44 -3.10 -4.30
N ILE A 54 11.23 -1.90 -4.85
CA ILE A 54 11.57 -1.60 -6.24
C ILE A 54 13.10 -1.60 -6.42
N ASN A 55 13.84 -0.94 -5.54
CA ASN A 55 15.29 -0.88 -5.60
C ASN A 55 15.93 -2.27 -5.42
N PHE A 56 15.36 -3.12 -4.57
CA PHE A 56 15.81 -4.51 -4.42
C PHE A 56 15.63 -5.30 -5.72
N LYS A 57 14.53 -5.08 -6.45
CA LYS A 57 14.35 -5.69 -7.78
C LYS A 57 15.37 -5.18 -8.79
N ILE A 58 15.63 -3.87 -8.82
CA ILE A 58 16.67 -3.27 -9.68
C ILE A 58 18.02 -3.91 -9.39
N PHE A 59 18.39 -4.01 -8.12
CA PHE A 59 19.64 -4.61 -7.67
C PHE A 59 19.79 -6.08 -8.11
N LYS A 60 18.72 -6.87 -8.04
CA LYS A 60 18.70 -8.28 -8.47
C LYS A 60 18.65 -8.47 -9.98
N SER A 61 18.32 -7.45 -10.74
CA SER A 61 18.20 -7.53 -12.20
C SER A 61 19.58 -7.59 -12.85
N LYS A 62 19.75 -8.52 -13.79
CA LYS A 62 20.98 -8.63 -14.57
C LYS A 62 21.14 -7.52 -15.63
N LYS A 63 20.02 -6.91 -16.03
CA LYS A 63 19.95 -5.81 -17.01
C LYS A 63 19.33 -4.59 -16.37
N LEU A 64 19.80 -3.42 -16.78
CA LEU A 64 19.22 -2.14 -16.37
C LEU A 64 17.78 -2.04 -16.90
N ASP A 65 16.81 -1.87 -16.00
CA ASP A 65 15.40 -1.64 -16.34
C ASP A 65 15.03 -0.19 -16.01
N ASN A 66 15.04 0.67 -17.04
CA ASN A 66 14.72 2.08 -16.89
C ASN A 66 13.30 2.31 -16.36
N ARG A 67 12.35 1.42 -16.67
CA ARG A 67 10.98 1.49 -16.16
C ARG A 67 10.94 1.39 -14.63
N LEU A 68 11.71 0.47 -14.05
CA LEU A 68 11.80 0.33 -12.60
C LEU A 68 12.47 1.54 -11.94
N ILE A 69 13.49 2.12 -12.58
CA ILE A 69 14.17 3.32 -12.10
C ILE A 69 13.20 4.50 -12.07
N GLU A 70 12.46 4.71 -13.15
CA GLU A 70 11.44 5.77 -13.22
C GLU A 70 10.30 5.56 -12.21
N LEU A 71 9.90 4.31 -12.04
CA LEU A 71 8.88 3.93 -11.05
C LEU A 71 9.35 4.25 -9.62
N SER A 72 10.59 3.91 -9.26
CA SER A 72 11.18 4.25 -7.97
C SER A 72 11.21 5.76 -7.74
N LYS A 73 11.64 6.53 -8.73
CA LYS A 73 11.64 8.00 -8.68
C LYS A 73 10.23 8.56 -8.50
N SER A 74 9.24 8.03 -9.23
CA SER A 74 7.86 8.49 -9.13
C SER A 74 7.29 8.32 -7.72
N TYR A 75 7.60 7.22 -7.04
CA TYR A 75 7.18 7.01 -5.64
C TYR A 75 7.96 7.89 -4.67
N TYR A 76 9.20 8.24 -4.98
CA TYR A 76 9.99 9.16 -4.15
C TYR A 76 9.31 10.53 -4.04
N ASP A 77 8.78 11.04 -5.14
CA ASP A 77 8.15 12.37 -5.20
C ASP A 77 6.67 12.36 -4.75
N LYS A 78 6.02 11.20 -4.72
CA LYS A 78 4.61 11.08 -4.27
C LYS A 78 4.46 11.30 -2.77
N THR A 79 3.35 11.91 -2.37
CA THR A 79 2.86 11.90 -0.99
C THR A 79 1.78 10.84 -0.84
N VAL A 80 1.70 10.21 0.33
CA VAL A 80 0.62 9.24 0.63
C VAL A 80 -0.69 10.00 0.68
N PRO A 81 -1.68 9.66 -0.18
CA PRO A 81 -2.93 10.38 -0.21
C PRO A 81 -3.78 10.07 1.02
N ALA A 82 -4.60 11.03 1.43
CA ALA A 82 -5.59 10.83 2.47
C ALA A 82 -6.90 10.28 1.87
N MET A 83 -7.53 9.35 2.59
CA MET A 83 -8.82 8.79 2.19
C MET A 83 -9.90 9.88 2.14
N PRO A 84 -10.64 10.03 1.02
CA PRO A 84 -11.60 11.13 0.86
C PRO A 84 -12.90 10.91 1.65
N VAL A 85 -13.24 9.66 1.98
CA VAL A 85 -14.47 9.32 2.70
C VAL A 85 -14.18 9.19 4.19
N LYS A 86 -14.86 9.99 5.00
CA LYS A 86 -14.71 10.00 6.46
C LYS A 86 -15.92 9.38 7.15
N ALA A 87 -15.73 8.92 8.39
CA ALA A 87 -16.79 8.37 9.23
C ALA A 87 -17.99 9.34 9.33
N ASP A 88 -17.74 10.61 9.59
CA ASP A 88 -18.77 11.63 9.66
C ASP A 88 -19.63 11.73 8.39
N THR A 89 -19.02 11.57 7.22
CA THR A 89 -19.74 11.57 5.95
C THR A 89 -20.72 10.40 5.87
N LEU A 90 -20.28 9.21 6.28
CA LEU A 90 -21.13 8.01 6.28
C LEU A 90 -22.26 8.12 7.31
N MET A 91 -21.98 8.64 8.48
CA MET A 91 -22.97 8.85 9.52
C MET A 91 -24.04 9.87 9.11
N LYS A 92 -23.63 11.02 8.54
CA LYS A 92 -24.53 12.11 8.16
C LYS A 92 -25.33 11.81 6.89
N LYS A 93 -24.65 11.36 5.84
CA LYS A 93 -25.27 11.14 4.52
C LYS A 93 -26.09 9.85 4.45
N TYR A 94 -25.57 8.78 5.04
CA TYR A 94 -26.16 7.43 4.93
C TYR A 94 -26.78 6.95 6.24
N LYS A 95 -26.77 7.78 7.31
CA LYS A 95 -27.37 7.48 8.61
C LYS A 95 -26.87 6.18 9.25
N ILE A 96 -25.61 5.83 8.98
CA ILE A 96 -24.96 4.68 9.59
C ILE A 96 -24.56 5.06 11.02
N LEU A 97 -24.98 4.25 11.99
CA LEU A 97 -24.66 4.48 13.40
C LEU A 97 -23.19 4.17 13.67
N GLU A 98 -22.61 4.87 14.64
CA GLU A 98 -21.27 4.58 15.15
C GLU A 98 -21.21 3.14 15.67
N GLY A 99 -20.12 2.46 15.35
CA GLY A 99 -19.89 1.07 15.80
C GLY A 99 -19.16 0.22 14.76
N LYS A 100 -19.17 -1.08 14.99
CA LYS A 100 -18.46 -2.06 14.16
C LYS A 100 -18.87 -1.97 12.68
N ASN A 101 -20.16 -1.87 12.39
CA ASN A 101 -20.66 -1.79 11.01
C ASN A 101 -20.08 -0.57 10.26
N LEU A 102 -20.00 0.59 10.90
CA LEU A 102 -19.38 1.78 10.33
C LEU A 102 -17.90 1.54 10.03
N GLY A 103 -17.17 0.93 10.97
CA GLY A 103 -15.75 0.59 10.79
C GLY A 103 -15.53 -0.38 9.64
N ASP A 104 -16.34 -1.43 9.53
CA ASP A 104 -16.25 -2.42 8.44
C ASP A 104 -16.54 -1.78 7.08
N LYS A 105 -17.55 -0.91 6.97
CA LYS A 105 -17.86 -0.16 5.73
C LYS A 105 -16.73 0.79 5.34
N LEU A 106 -16.17 1.53 6.29
CA LEU A 106 -15.02 2.39 6.03
C LEU A 106 -13.83 1.61 5.51
N LYS A 107 -13.54 0.45 6.09
CA LYS A 107 -12.44 -0.41 5.64
C LYS A 107 -12.68 -0.92 4.23
N MET A 108 -13.87 -1.36 3.89
CA MET A 108 -14.22 -1.80 2.54
C MET A 108 -14.07 -0.66 1.51
N ILE A 109 -14.49 0.55 1.86
CA ILE A 109 -14.34 1.73 1.00
C ILE A 109 -12.86 2.07 0.82
N GLU A 110 -12.06 2.02 1.88
CA GLU A 110 -10.62 2.25 1.83
C GLU A 110 -9.92 1.23 0.93
N GLU A 111 -10.21 -0.05 1.07
CA GLU A 111 -9.64 -1.12 0.25
C GLU A 111 -9.99 -0.94 -1.23
N GLU A 112 -11.23 -0.59 -1.55
CA GLU A 112 -11.65 -0.32 -2.93
C GLU A 112 -10.98 0.93 -3.51
N TRP A 113 -10.87 1.99 -2.73
CA TRP A 113 -10.18 3.21 -3.11
C TRP A 113 -8.69 2.98 -3.40
N VAL A 114 -7.99 2.24 -2.54
CA VAL A 114 -6.58 1.87 -2.75
C VAL A 114 -6.41 0.99 -3.98
N LYS A 115 -7.28 -0.01 -4.16
CA LYS A 115 -7.28 -0.93 -5.30
C LYS A 115 -7.47 -0.20 -6.64
N ASN A 116 -8.26 0.86 -6.63
CA ASN A 116 -8.54 1.69 -7.81
C ASN A 116 -7.59 2.89 -7.94
N ASN A 117 -6.35 2.75 -7.48
CA ASN A 117 -5.31 3.78 -7.58
C ASN A 117 -5.73 5.12 -6.97
N PHE A 118 -6.28 5.04 -5.75
CA PHE A 118 -6.74 6.19 -4.97
C PHE A 118 -7.89 6.98 -5.61
N LYS A 119 -8.77 6.25 -6.30
CA LYS A 119 -9.99 6.80 -6.91
C LYS A 119 -11.19 6.00 -6.44
N ILE A 120 -12.25 6.69 -6.07
CA ILE A 120 -13.53 6.07 -5.74
C ILE A 120 -14.67 7.00 -6.14
N SER A 121 -15.69 6.45 -6.79
CA SER A 121 -16.89 7.18 -7.15
C SER A 121 -17.95 7.10 -6.06
N ASN A 122 -18.89 8.05 -6.05
CA ASN A 122 -20.04 7.99 -5.15
C ASN A 122 -20.85 6.70 -5.34
N GLN A 123 -21.00 6.24 -6.58
CA GLN A 123 -21.70 4.98 -6.89
C GLN A 123 -21.02 3.77 -6.24
N GLN A 124 -19.68 3.70 -6.26
CA GLN A 124 -18.95 2.62 -5.60
C GLN A 124 -19.13 2.67 -4.09
N VAL A 125 -19.10 3.87 -3.48
CA VAL A 125 -19.37 4.04 -2.05
C VAL A 125 -20.79 3.56 -1.73
N GLU A 126 -21.79 3.98 -2.49
CA GLU A 126 -23.19 3.57 -2.29
C GLU A 126 -23.38 2.05 -2.41
N ASN A 127 -22.74 1.42 -3.39
CA ASN A 127 -22.78 -0.04 -3.55
C ASN A 127 -22.21 -0.77 -2.34
N ILE A 128 -21.11 -0.28 -1.76
CA ILE A 128 -20.52 -0.87 -0.56
C ILE A 128 -21.44 -0.69 0.65
N ILE A 129 -22.08 0.46 0.76
CA ILE A 129 -22.96 0.76 1.89
C ILE A 129 -24.23 -0.08 1.86
N ASN A 130 -24.79 -0.31 0.66
CA ASN A 130 -26.06 -1.03 0.47
C ASN A 130 -25.91 -2.56 0.47
N ASN A 131 -24.69 -3.08 0.40
CA ASN A 131 -24.37 -4.49 0.55
C ASN A 131 -24.08 -4.84 2.03
#